data_ecf9791ea13515db8c9957ed763cacd1
#
_entry.id   ecf9791ea13515db8c9957ed763cacd1
#
_cell.length_a   1.000
_cell.length_b   1.000
_cell.length_c   1.000
_cell.angle_alpha   90.00
_cell.angle_beta   90.00
_cell.angle_gamma   90.00
#
_symmetry.space_group_name_H-M   'P 1'
#
loop_
_entity.id
_entity.type
_entity.pdbx_description
1 polymer ?
#
loop_
_entity_poly.entity_id
_entity_poly.type
_entity_poly.pdbx_seq_one_letter_code
_entity_poly.pdbx_strand_id
1 'polypeptide(L)'
;MKRIIRAAAIQIAPILEDGDGTVMKVCRSIREAGAKGVQLAVFPETLIPYYPYFSFVRPPVLMGGEHMRLYDNAVPVPGPATEAVASAAREAGMVVVLGVNERDHGSLYNAQIIFDADGRIVLKRRKITPTFHERMVWGQGDGAGLTVVETAAGRLGALACWEHYNPLARYALMTQHEEIHCAQFPGSMVGQIFADQMEVTIRHHALESGCFVVNATGWLSDAQITAITPETALQKALRGGCCTAIISPEGVHLAPPLHEGEGMVVADLDFSLITKRKRMMDSVGHYARPELLSLLRDTRPARTHHTLFETTKRTEAHDDPPTEAGPQPADHRSAIVRPEVGST
;
A
#
# COMPACT_ATOMS: atom_id res chain seq x y z
N MET A 1 -26.82 4.42 13.72
CA MET A 1 -26.53 5.42 12.65
C MET A 1 -25.78 4.70 11.53
N LYS A 2 -26.03 5.06 10.26
CA LYS A 2 -25.20 4.60 9.16
C LYS A 2 -23.80 5.23 9.30
N ARG A 3 -22.75 4.41 9.25
CA ARG A 3 -21.38 4.90 9.20
C ARG A 3 -21.05 5.21 7.74
N ILE A 4 -20.77 6.48 7.43
CA ILE A 4 -20.42 6.97 6.10
C ILE A 4 -19.11 7.75 6.23
N ILE A 5 -18.14 7.47 5.36
CA ILE A 5 -16.86 8.16 5.29
C ILE A 5 -16.73 8.75 3.88
N ARG A 6 -16.41 10.03 3.75
CA ARG A 6 -16.08 10.64 2.46
C ARG A 6 -14.61 10.43 2.16
N ALA A 7 -14.33 9.73 1.05
CA ALA A 7 -12.99 9.41 0.61
C ALA A 7 -12.63 10.12 -0.69
N ALA A 8 -11.34 10.39 -0.88
CA ALA A 8 -10.77 10.92 -2.13
C ALA A 8 -9.62 10.01 -2.60
N ALA A 9 -9.66 9.62 -3.85
CA ALA A 9 -8.53 9.08 -4.59
C ALA A 9 -7.88 10.20 -5.40
N ILE A 10 -6.59 10.43 -5.22
CA ILE A 10 -5.88 11.59 -5.80
C ILE A 10 -5.09 11.13 -7.03
N GLN A 11 -5.26 11.85 -8.16
CA GLN A 11 -4.39 11.77 -9.31
C GLN A 11 -3.57 13.04 -9.40
N ILE A 12 -2.24 12.93 -9.27
CA ILE A 12 -1.37 14.09 -9.11
C ILE A 12 0.01 13.83 -9.71
N ALA A 13 0.58 14.86 -10.35
CA ALA A 13 1.96 14.86 -10.81
C ALA A 13 2.91 15.30 -9.69
N PRO A 14 4.10 14.69 -9.54
CA PRO A 14 5.16 15.23 -8.72
C PRO A 14 5.73 16.51 -9.33
N ILE A 15 6.53 17.25 -8.57
CA ILE A 15 7.46 18.23 -9.14
C ILE A 15 8.79 17.51 -9.29
N LEU A 16 9.18 17.22 -10.53
CA LEU A 16 10.39 16.44 -10.81
C LEU A 16 11.62 17.15 -10.23
N GLU A 17 12.49 16.37 -9.58
CA GLU A 17 13.76 16.83 -8.96
C GLU A 17 13.56 17.85 -7.82
N ASP A 18 12.32 18.08 -7.37
CA ASP A 18 11.97 18.96 -6.24
C ASP A 18 11.07 18.22 -5.25
N GLY A 19 11.72 17.54 -4.29
CA GLY A 19 11.02 16.80 -3.24
C GLY A 19 10.19 17.71 -2.32
N ASP A 20 10.74 18.85 -1.92
CA ASP A 20 10.07 19.82 -1.05
C ASP A 20 8.86 20.46 -1.75
N GLY A 21 9.00 20.82 -3.01
CA GLY A 21 7.89 21.29 -3.83
C GLY A 21 6.77 20.27 -3.96
N THR A 22 7.12 18.98 -4.12
CA THR A 22 6.15 17.88 -4.14
C THR A 22 5.46 17.74 -2.78
N VAL A 23 6.18 17.84 -1.66
CA VAL A 23 5.59 17.84 -0.30
C VAL A 23 4.59 18.99 -0.14
N MET A 24 4.96 20.20 -0.53
CA MET A 24 4.06 21.36 -0.46
C MET A 24 2.80 21.17 -1.30
N LYS A 25 2.94 20.55 -2.47
CA LYS A 25 1.81 20.23 -3.36
C LYS A 25 0.86 19.21 -2.72
N VAL A 26 1.41 18.16 -2.10
CA VAL A 26 0.64 17.16 -1.32
C VAL A 26 -0.12 17.83 -0.18
N CYS A 27 0.55 18.67 0.63
CA CYS A 27 -0.10 19.38 1.73
C CYS A 27 -1.23 20.31 1.25
N ARG A 28 -1.07 20.95 0.09
CA ARG A 28 -2.14 21.74 -0.54
C ARG A 28 -3.34 20.86 -0.92
N SER A 29 -3.09 19.72 -1.57
CA SER A 29 -4.15 18.78 -1.96
C SER A 29 -4.89 18.21 -0.75
N ILE A 30 -4.21 17.97 0.38
CA ILE A 30 -4.85 17.57 1.64
C ILE A 30 -5.82 18.66 2.12
N ARG A 31 -5.41 19.94 2.14
CA ARG A 31 -6.27 21.05 2.54
C ARG A 31 -7.47 21.23 1.58
N GLU A 32 -7.24 21.10 0.28
CA GLU A 32 -8.30 21.17 -0.73
C GLU A 32 -9.33 20.03 -0.58
N ALA A 33 -8.87 18.81 -0.27
CA ALA A 33 -9.74 17.67 0.04
C ALA A 33 -10.51 17.91 1.35
N GLY A 34 -9.83 18.43 2.39
CA GLY A 34 -10.46 18.78 3.66
C GLY A 34 -11.58 19.81 3.51
N ALA A 35 -11.37 20.84 2.66
CA ALA A 35 -12.42 21.83 2.35
C ALA A 35 -13.66 21.22 1.67
N LYS A 36 -13.55 20.01 1.08
CA LYS A 36 -14.66 19.23 0.51
C LYS A 36 -15.26 18.21 1.50
N GLY A 37 -14.84 18.24 2.76
CA GLY A 37 -15.29 17.32 3.81
C GLY A 37 -14.74 15.89 3.66
N VAL A 38 -13.62 15.70 2.96
CA VAL A 38 -12.95 14.40 2.82
C VAL A 38 -12.33 14.00 4.16
N GLN A 39 -12.50 12.74 4.55
CA GLN A 39 -12.01 12.17 5.79
C GLN A 39 -10.90 11.13 5.55
N LEU A 40 -10.75 10.64 4.31
CA LEU A 40 -9.67 9.75 3.86
C LEU A 40 -9.18 10.21 2.50
N ALA A 41 -7.89 10.52 2.36
CA ALA A 41 -7.24 10.79 1.08
C ALA A 41 -6.14 9.77 0.79
N VAL A 42 -6.17 9.17 -0.39
CA VAL A 42 -5.14 8.25 -0.87
C VAL A 42 -4.36 8.92 -2.00
N PHE A 43 -3.04 9.00 -1.86
CA PHE A 43 -2.10 9.55 -2.82
C PHE A 43 -1.36 8.45 -3.57
N PRO A 44 -0.77 8.73 -4.74
CA PRO A 44 -0.09 7.74 -5.57
C PRO A 44 1.11 7.04 -4.93
N GLU A 45 1.51 5.93 -5.54
CA GLU A 45 2.73 5.19 -5.25
C GLU A 45 3.96 6.08 -5.43
N THR A 46 4.85 6.10 -4.41
CA THR A 46 6.12 6.82 -4.40
C THR A 46 6.08 8.24 -4.97
N LEU A 47 4.97 8.95 -4.69
CA LEU A 47 4.76 10.32 -5.16
C LEU A 47 5.88 11.26 -4.71
N ILE A 48 6.41 11.09 -3.48
CA ILE A 48 7.50 11.92 -2.97
C ILE A 48 8.82 11.14 -3.03
N PRO A 49 9.84 11.70 -3.71
CA PRO A 49 9.80 12.92 -4.53
C PRO A 49 9.09 12.70 -5.86
N TYR A 50 9.22 11.52 -6.47
CA TYR A 50 8.58 11.05 -7.70
C TYR A 50 8.87 9.57 -7.92
N TYR A 51 8.02 8.87 -8.71
CA TYR A 51 8.29 7.49 -9.16
C TYR A 51 9.52 7.47 -10.09
N PRO A 52 10.44 6.51 -9.96
CA PRO A 52 11.67 6.46 -10.75
C PRO A 52 11.45 6.02 -12.20
N TYR A 53 10.70 6.81 -12.97
CA TYR A 53 10.41 6.53 -14.39
C TYR A 53 11.67 6.29 -15.24
N PHE A 54 12.82 6.87 -14.84
CA PHE A 54 14.10 6.65 -15.52
C PHE A 54 14.50 5.17 -15.53
N SER A 55 14.15 4.40 -14.49
CA SER A 55 14.48 2.98 -14.41
C SER A 55 13.72 2.13 -15.44
N PHE A 56 12.60 2.64 -15.95
CA PHE A 56 11.81 2.01 -16.99
C PHE A 56 12.31 2.32 -18.41
N VAL A 57 12.90 3.51 -18.60
CA VAL A 57 13.25 4.01 -19.94
C VAL A 57 14.76 4.10 -20.22
N ARG A 58 15.61 3.89 -19.17
CA ARG A 58 17.07 3.95 -19.35
C ARG A 58 17.76 2.61 -19.10
N PRO A 59 18.85 2.31 -19.82
CA PRO A 59 19.71 1.19 -19.47
C PRO A 59 20.32 1.36 -18.08
N PRO A 60 20.49 0.30 -17.28
CA PRO A 60 21.00 0.38 -15.91
C PRO A 60 22.33 1.13 -15.78
N VAL A 61 23.24 0.94 -16.74
CA VAL A 61 24.58 1.58 -16.76
C VAL A 61 24.52 3.12 -16.85
N LEU A 62 23.39 3.68 -17.30
CA LEU A 62 23.20 5.13 -17.48
C LEU A 62 22.34 5.77 -16.36
N MET A 63 21.87 5.00 -15.39
CA MET A 63 20.93 5.50 -14.37
C MET A 63 21.60 6.17 -13.16
N GLY A 64 22.92 6.14 -13.04
CA GLY A 64 23.63 6.56 -11.83
C GLY A 64 23.31 8.00 -11.39
N GLY A 65 23.25 8.94 -12.33
CA GLY A 65 22.94 10.35 -12.04
C GLY A 65 21.50 10.54 -11.55
N GLU A 66 20.54 9.92 -12.22
CA GLU A 66 19.12 9.94 -11.84
C GLU A 66 18.88 9.27 -10.49
N HIS A 67 19.57 8.15 -10.22
CA HIS A 67 19.49 7.48 -8.93
C HIS A 67 19.98 8.37 -7.79
N MET A 68 21.10 9.09 -7.99
CA MET A 68 21.61 10.03 -6.98
C MET A 68 20.64 11.18 -6.74
N ARG A 69 20.05 11.78 -7.78
CA ARG A 69 19.04 12.83 -7.61
C ARG A 69 17.79 12.32 -6.87
N LEU A 70 17.35 11.11 -7.19
CA LEU A 70 16.23 10.46 -6.45
C LEU A 70 16.61 10.27 -4.98
N TYR A 71 17.82 9.77 -4.71
CA TYR A 71 18.31 9.52 -3.36
C TYR A 71 18.40 10.79 -2.52
N ASP A 72 18.92 11.88 -3.10
CA ASP A 72 19.09 13.15 -2.40
C ASP A 72 17.74 13.77 -2.00
N ASN A 73 16.71 13.56 -2.83
CA ASN A 73 15.33 14.04 -2.61
C ASN A 73 14.43 13.03 -1.87
N ALA A 74 14.91 11.81 -1.61
CA ALA A 74 14.12 10.77 -0.95
C ALA A 74 13.91 11.04 0.55
N VAL A 75 12.86 10.45 1.11
CA VAL A 75 12.29 10.80 2.41
C VAL A 75 12.85 9.92 3.52
N PRO A 76 13.59 10.47 4.51
CA PRO A 76 13.77 9.80 5.80
C PRO A 76 12.41 9.66 6.52
N VAL A 77 12.13 8.51 7.12
CA VAL A 77 10.87 8.28 7.85
C VAL A 77 11.17 7.80 9.28
N PRO A 78 10.85 8.60 10.32
CA PRO A 78 10.28 9.95 10.27
C PRO A 78 11.28 11.02 9.79
N GLY A 79 10.75 12.17 9.35
CA GLY A 79 11.56 13.30 8.91
C GLY A 79 10.71 14.49 8.46
N PRO A 80 11.32 15.60 8.00
CA PRO A 80 10.63 16.86 7.71
C PRO A 80 9.44 16.71 6.75
N ALA A 81 9.59 15.90 5.70
CA ALA A 81 8.50 15.65 4.74
C ALA A 81 7.30 14.98 5.41
N THR A 82 7.54 13.96 6.25
CA THR A 82 6.47 13.26 6.97
C THR A 82 5.85 14.16 8.05
N GLU A 83 6.62 15.04 8.69
CA GLU A 83 6.12 16.00 9.67
C GLU A 83 5.19 17.04 9.02
N ALA A 84 5.55 17.55 7.84
CA ALA A 84 4.71 18.48 7.09
C ALA A 84 3.36 17.86 6.70
N VAL A 85 3.39 16.59 6.20
CA VAL A 85 2.17 15.86 5.84
C VAL A 85 1.34 15.52 7.08
N ALA A 86 1.97 15.11 8.18
CA ALA A 86 1.31 14.87 9.47
C ALA A 86 0.58 16.12 10.00
N SER A 87 1.21 17.30 9.87
CA SER A 87 0.58 18.57 10.24
C SER A 87 -0.63 18.88 9.37
N ALA A 88 -0.52 18.73 8.04
CA ALA A 88 -1.63 18.94 7.12
C ALA A 88 -2.79 17.96 7.35
N ALA A 89 -2.48 16.69 7.63
CA ALA A 89 -3.47 15.66 7.97
C ALA A 89 -4.25 16.03 9.24
N ARG A 90 -3.53 16.43 10.30
CA ARG A 90 -4.12 16.88 11.57
C ARG A 90 -4.95 18.15 11.41
N GLU A 91 -4.45 19.16 10.68
CA GLU A 91 -5.18 20.38 10.38
C GLU A 91 -6.51 20.12 9.67
N ALA A 92 -6.51 19.13 8.76
CA ALA A 92 -7.72 18.73 8.03
C ALA A 92 -8.59 17.71 8.77
N GLY A 93 -8.13 17.14 9.91
CA GLY A 93 -8.81 16.03 10.59
C GLY A 93 -8.99 14.81 9.69
N MET A 94 -8.00 14.51 8.85
CA MET A 94 -8.11 13.56 7.72
C MET A 94 -7.08 12.44 7.84
N VAL A 95 -7.50 11.21 7.58
CA VAL A 95 -6.60 10.07 7.36
C VAL A 95 -5.94 10.21 5.99
N VAL A 96 -4.62 10.12 5.93
CA VAL A 96 -3.85 10.25 4.68
C VAL A 96 -3.01 9.01 4.43
N VAL A 97 -3.10 8.45 3.21
CA VAL A 97 -2.26 7.35 2.75
C VAL A 97 -1.34 7.89 1.65
N LEU A 98 -0.05 7.85 1.89
CA LEU A 98 0.96 8.49 1.05
C LEU A 98 2.03 7.50 0.60
N GLY A 99 2.35 7.50 -0.70
CA GLY A 99 3.49 6.78 -1.26
C GLY A 99 4.76 7.64 -1.29
N VAL A 100 5.87 7.10 -0.79
CA VAL A 100 7.17 7.79 -0.77
C VAL A 100 8.31 6.88 -1.21
N ASN A 101 9.37 7.47 -1.77
CA ASN A 101 10.69 6.83 -1.78
C ASN A 101 11.31 7.03 -0.39
N GLU A 102 11.25 6.00 0.45
CA GLU A 102 11.92 6.03 1.76
C GLU A 102 13.43 5.91 1.57
N ARG A 103 14.19 6.81 2.20
CA ARG A 103 15.63 6.71 2.33
C ARG A 103 15.98 6.15 3.72
N ASP A 104 16.60 4.99 3.74
CA ASP A 104 17.09 4.35 4.95
C ASP A 104 18.58 4.05 4.79
N HIS A 105 19.43 4.86 5.42
CA HIS A 105 20.87 4.86 5.22
C HIS A 105 21.24 4.93 3.72
N GLY A 106 21.96 3.96 3.20
CA GLY A 106 22.38 3.89 1.79
C GLY A 106 21.36 3.27 0.83
N SER A 107 20.16 2.94 1.29
CA SER A 107 19.16 2.23 0.50
C SER A 107 17.89 3.05 0.31
N LEU A 108 17.22 2.81 -0.83
CA LEU A 108 15.89 3.33 -1.12
C LEU A 108 14.85 2.20 -1.06
N TYR A 109 13.65 2.55 -0.64
CA TYR A 109 12.52 1.64 -0.58
C TYR A 109 11.25 2.33 -1.10
N ASN A 110 10.42 1.59 -1.80
CA ASN A 110 9.06 1.98 -2.09
C ASN A 110 8.23 1.79 -0.82
N ALA A 111 7.81 2.87 -0.20
CA ALA A 111 7.09 2.82 1.07
C ALA A 111 5.72 3.49 1.00
N GLN A 112 4.79 2.91 1.76
CA GLN A 112 3.47 3.48 2.02
C GLN A 112 3.41 3.90 3.49
N ILE A 113 2.89 5.11 3.73
CA ILE A 113 2.73 5.68 5.07
C ILE A 113 1.25 6.00 5.27
N ILE A 114 0.68 5.56 6.39
CA ILE A 114 -0.67 5.92 6.81
C ILE A 114 -0.57 6.85 8.01
N PHE A 115 -1.08 8.07 7.83
CA PHE A 115 -1.28 9.07 8.89
C PHE A 115 -2.73 9.00 9.35
N ASP A 116 -2.95 8.89 10.65
CA ASP A 116 -4.31 9.03 11.19
C ASP A 116 -4.73 10.51 11.21
N ALA A 117 -6.00 10.76 11.48
CA ALA A 117 -6.61 12.11 11.48
C ALA A 117 -5.98 13.06 12.51
N ASP A 118 -5.28 12.55 13.50
CA ASP A 118 -4.49 13.33 14.48
C ASP A 118 -3.04 13.60 14.01
N GLY A 119 -2.67 13.13 12.82
CA GLY A 119 -1.34 13.27 12.22
C GLY A 119 -0.32 12.22 12.68
N ARG A 120 -0.68 11.25 13.54
CA ARG A 120 0.24 10.16 13.90
C ARG A 120 0.44 9.20 12.73
N ILE A 121 1.68 8.77 12.52
CA ILE A 121 1.96 7.65 11.62
C ILE A 121 1.50 6.36 12.33
N VAL A 122 0.48 5.70 11.78
CA VAL A 122 -0.05 4.43 12.31
C VAL A 122 0.45 3.22 11.54
N LEU A 123 0.94 3.42 10.31
CA LEU A 123 1.64 2.39 9.54
C LEU A 123 2.71 3.03 8.66
N LYS A 124 3.90 2.43 8.66
CA LYS A 124 4.91 2.55 7.61
C LYS A 124 5.21 1.15 7.12
N ARG A 125 5.00 0.89 5.84
CA ARG A 125 5.34 -0.39 5.21
C ARG A 125 6.18 -0.17 3.96
N ARG A 126 7.02 -1.14 3.64
CA ARG A 126 7.77 -1.20 2.39
C ARG A 126 7.12 -2.20 1.44
N LYS A 127 7.09 -1.90 0.16
CA LYS A 127 6.65 -2.84 -0.89
C LYS A 127 7.43 -4.15 -0.77
N ILE A 128 6.73 -5.28 -0.69
CA ILE A 128 7.35 -6.58 -0.42
C ILE A 128 8.40 -6.92 -1.48
N THR A 129 8.01 -6.75 -2.76
CA THR A 129 8.88 -7.04 -3.89
C THR A 129 8.75 -5.94 -4.91
N PRO A 130 9.81 -5.16 -5.17
CA PRO A 130 9.85 -4.22 -6.28
C PRO A 130 9.65 -4.95 -7.61
N THR A 131 8.92 -4.31 -8.53
CA THR A 131 8.50 -4.90 -9.80
C THR A 131 9.58 -4.71 -10.85
N PHE A 132 10.00 -5.78 -11.54
CA PHE A 132 10.84 -5.77 -12.74
C PHE A 132 11.99 -4.72 -12.66
N HIS A 133 11.88 -3.59 -13.37
CA HIS A 133 12.89 -2.51 -13.40
C HIS A 133 13.05 -1.77 -12.05
N GLU A 134 12.04 -1.77 -11.20
CA GLU A 134 12.10 -1.18 -9.86
C GLU A 134 13.17 -1.82 -8.96
N ARG A 135 13.53 -3.09 -9.23
CA ARG A 135 14.58 -3.83 -8.50
C ARG A 135 15.97 -3.22 -8.64
N MET A 136 16.16 -2.34 -9.64
CA MET A 136 17.40 -1.59 -9.81
C MET A 136 17.46 -0.37 -8.88
N VAL A 137 16.35 0.00 -8.24
CA VAL A 137 16.22 1.21 -7.42
C VAL A 137 15.95 0.85 -5.97
N TRP A 138 15.04 -0.09 -5.70
CA TRP A 138 14.50 -0.33 -4.36
C TRP A 138 14.86 -1.69 -3.78
N GLY A 139 15.10 -1.68 -2.47
CA GLY A 139 15.15 -2.89 -1.64
C GLY A 139 13.76 -3.48 -1.40
N GLN A 140 13.73 -4.71 -0.88
CA GLN A 140 12.50 -5.45 -0.56
C GLN A 140 11.96 -5.06 0.80
N GLY A 141 10.64 -5.12 0.95
CA GLY A 141 9.93 -5.06 2.22
C GLY A 141 9.84 -6.44 2.90
N ASP A 142 9.09 -6.50 3.98
CA ASP A 142 8.86 -7.70 4.78
C ASP A 142 7.37 -7.95 5.06
N GLY A 143 7.09 -9.08 5.70
CA GLY A 143 5.71 -9.46 6.03
C GLY A 143 5.11 -8.70 7.21
N ALA A 144 5.91 -7.95 7.99
CA ALA A 144 5.39 -7.09 9.06
C ALA A 144 4.49 -5.97 8.49
N GLY A 145 4.84 -5.49 7.29
CA GLY A 145 4.09 -4.45 6.60
C GLY A 145 2.74 -4.88 6.02
N LEU A 146 2.44 -6.18 5.94
CA LEU A 146 1.12 -6.69 5.51
C LEU A 146 0.12 -6.64 6.67
N THR A 147 -0.15 -5.44 7.17
CA THR A 147 -0.97 -5.20 8.36
C THR A 147 -2.11 -4.25 8.05
N VAL A 148 -3.31 -4.61 8.52
CA VAL A 148 -4.48 -3.73 8.56
C VAL A 148 -4.43 -2.92 9.85
N VAL A 149 -4.61 -1.61 9.74
CA VAL A 149 -4.55 -0.69 10.88
C VAL A 149 -5.90 -0.02 11.13
N GLU A 150 -6.20 0.19 12.41
CA GLU A 150 -7.36 0.98 12.85
C GLU A 150 -7.04 2.47 12.67
N THR A 151 -7.97 3.21 12.09
CA THR A 151 -7.89 4.66 11.88
C THR A 151 -9.23 5.33 12.13
N ALA A 152 -9.26 6.65 12.16
CA ALA A 152 -10.49 7.42 12.23
C ALA A 152 -11.45 7.16 11.04
N ALA A 153 -10.91 6.74 9.88
CA ALA A 153 -11.70 6.37 8.70
C ALA A 153 -12.16 4.90 8.70
N GLY A 154 -11.56 4.05 9.54
CA GLY A 154 -11.86 2.61 9.62
C GLY A 154 -10.62 1.74 9.56
N ARG A 155 -10.80 0.44 9.31
CA ARG A 155 -9.72 -0.52 9.15
C ARG A 155 -9.16 -0.46 7.73
N LEU A 156 -7.92 0.02 7.60
CA LEU A 156 -7.25 0.24 6.33
C LEU A 156 -6.18 -0.82 6.08
N GLY A 157 -6.25 -1.46 4.91
CA GLY A 157 -5.15 -2.20 4.29
C GLY A 157 -4.55 -1.40 3.13
N ALA A 158 -3.29 -1.63 2.79
CA ALA A 158 -2.63 -0.94 1.69
C ALA A 158 -1.66 -1.84 0.94
N LEU A 159 -1.68 -1.77 -0.39
CA LEU A 159 -0.71 -2.40 -1.30
C LEU A 159 -0.29 -1.43 -2.40
N ALA A 160 0.91 -1.65 -2.96
CA ALA A 160 1.47 -0.85 -4.04
C ALA A 160 1.54 -1.65 -5.35
N CYS A 161 0.88 -1.15 -6.40
CA CYS A 161 0.99 -1.60 -7.78
C CYS A 161 0.81 -3.13 -7.94
N TRP A 162 1.80 -3.81 -8.51
CA TRP A 162 1.73 -5.25 -8.79
C TRP A 162 1.83 -6.15 -7.55
N GLU A 163 1.98 -5.60 -6.35
CA GLU A 163 1.70 -6.39 -5.14
C GLU A 163 0.28 -6.96 -5.16
N HIS A 164 -0.66 -6.24 -5.79
CA HIS A 164 -2.03 -6.72 -5.98
C HIS A 164 -2.14 -7.98 -6.83
N TYR A 165 -1.12 -8.31 -7.63
CA TYR A 165 -1.10 -9.55 -8.42
C TYR A 165 -0.61 -10.76 -7.60
N ASN A 166 -0.12 -10.53 -6.38
CA ASN A 166 0.15 -11.61 -5.43
C ASN A 166 -1.13 -11.92 -4.63
N PRO A 167 -1.82 -13.05 -4.90
CA PRO A 167 -3.07 -13.38 -4.22
C PRO A 167 -2.88 -13.57 -2.71
N LEU A 168 -1.70 -14.05 -2.26
CA LEU A 168 -1.41 -14.26 -0.85
C LEU A 168 -1.22 -12.93 -0.09
N ALA A 169 -0.64 -11.90 -0.74
CA ALA A 169 -0.52 -10.57 -0.15
C ALA A 169 -1.90 -9.93 0.06
N ARG A 170 -2.80 -10.04 -0.93
CA ARG A 170 -4.19 -9.59 -0.81
C ARG A 170 -4.94 -10.38 0.27
N TYR A 171 -4.82 -11.71 0.26
CA TYR A 171 -5.47 -12.56 1.23
C TYR A 171 -4.98 -12.28 2.67
N ALA A 172 -3.69 -11.95 2.86
CA ALA A 172 -3.15 -11.56 4.15
C ALA A 172 -3.84 -10.33 4.76
N LEU A 173 -4.23 -9.35 3.95
CA LEU A 173 -5.01 -8.19 4.40
C LEU A 173 -6.49 -8.55 4.61
N MET A 174 -7.08 -9.33 3.70
CA MET A 174 -8.46 -9.79 3.81
C MET A 174 -8.72 -10.55 5.12
N THR A 175 -7.79 -11.42 5.55
CA THR A 175 -7.90 -12.19 6.81
C THR A 175 -7.86 -11.31 8.06
N GLN A 176 -7.43 -10.05 7.94
CA GLN A 176 -7.45 -9.06 9.00
C GLN A 176 -8.69 -8.16 8.93
N HIS A 177 -9.65 -8.49 8.06
CA HIS A 177 -10.94 -7.81 7.92
C HIS A 177 -10.82 -6.33 7.56
N GLU A 178 -9.98 -6.00 6.57
CA GLU A 178 -9.93 -4.64 6.03
C GLU A 178 -11.32 -4.17 5.58
N GLU A 179 -11.65 -2.90 5.84
CA GLU A 179 -12.89 -2.26 5.40
C GLU A 179 -12.67 -1.39 4.18
N ILE A 180 -11.48 -0.79 4.10
CA ILE A 180 -11.03 0.05 2.98
C ILE A 180 -9.64 -0.42 2.59
N HIS A 181 -9.49 -0.77 1.33
CA HIS A 181 -8.20 -1.07 0.72
C HIS A 181 -7.67 0.16 -0.01
N CYS A 182 -6.48 0.61 0.36
CA CYS A 182 -5.80 1.75 -0.25
C CYS A 182 -4.80 1.24 -1.29
N ALA A 183 -5.18 1.35 -2.56
CA ALA A 183 -4.35 0.94 -3.69
C ALA A 183 -3.59 2.15 -4.25
N GLN A 184 -2.30 1.96 -4.52
CA GLN A 184 -1.44 3.00 -5.06
C GLN A 184 -0.70 2.48 -6.29
N PHE A 185 -0.71 3.26 -7.38
CA PHE A 185 -0.01 2.93 -8.62
C PHE A 185 0.76 4.15 -9.13
N PRO A 186 1.84 3.95 -9.93
CA PRO A 186 2.62 5.08 -10.43
C PRO A 186 1.89 5.87 -11.50
N GLY A 187 0.99 5.24 -12.29
CA GLY A 187 0.40 5.86 -13.46
C GLY A 187 1.43 6.22 -14.54
N SER A 188 0.98 6.85 -15.61
CA SER A 188 1.84 7.33 -16.71
C SER A 188 2.85 6.29 -17.21
N MET A 189 2.38 5.05 -17.42
CA MET A 189 3.15 3.91 -17.91
C MET A 189 2.31 3.01 -18.80
N VAL A 190 2.93 2.46 -19.85
CA VAL A 190 2.42 1.35 -20.69
C VAL A 190 1.05 1.59 -21.33
N GLY A 191 0.48 2.79 -21.21
CA GLY A 191 -0.77 3.16 -21.89
C GLY A 191 -2.01 2.44 -21.36
N GLN A 192 -3.01 2.27 -22.24
CA GLN A 192 -4.33 1.75 -21.88
C GLN A 192 -4.29 0.36 -21.25
N ILE A 193 -3.39 -0.53 -21.67
CA ILE A 193 -3.30 -1.89 -21.12
C ILE A 193 -3.00 -1.88 -19.61
N PHE A 194 -2.22 -0.90 -19.12
CA PHE A 194 -1.94 -0.79 -17.70
C PHE A 194 -3.16 -0.28 -16.91
N ALA A 195 -3.90 0.66 -17.48
CA ALA A 195 -5.17 1.13 -16.92
C ALA A 195 -6.19 -0.01 -16.82
N ASP A 196 -6.34 -0.82 -17.89
CA ASP A 196 -7.27 -1.96 -17.93
C ASP A 196 -6.89 -3.04 -16.89
N GLN A 197 -5.60 -3.37 -16.78
CA GLN A 197 -5.10 -4.32 -15.77
C GLN A 197 -5.32 -3.81 -14.35
N MET A 198 -5.09 -2.52 -14.12
CA MET A 198 -5.36 -1.87 -12.85
C MET A 198 -6.84 -1.92 -12.50
N GLU A 199 -7.72 -1.59 -13.44
CA GLU A 199 -9.17 -1.62 -13.24
C GLU A 199 -9.67 -3.02 -12.88
N VAL A 200 -9.23 -4.06 -13.60
CA VAL A 200 -9.54 -5.45 -13.26
C VAL A 200 -9.12 -5.77 -11.83
N THR A 201 -7.91 -5.36 -11.46
CA THR A 201 -7.30 -5.67 -10.17
C THR A 201 -8.06 -5.03 -9.01
N ILE A 202 -8.34 -3.74 -9.07
CA ILE A 202 -9.01 -3.00 -7.98
C ILE A 202 -10.46 -3.43 -7.81
N ARG A 203 -11.16 -3.69 -8.90
CA ARG A 203 -12.55 -4.19 -8.87
C ARG A 203 -12.63 -5.62 -8.35
N HIS A 204 -11.70 -6.48 -8.78
CA HIS A 204 -11.63 -7.86 -8.28
C HIS A 204 -11.32 -7.90 -6.79
N HIS A 205 -10.35 -7.08 -6.31
CA HIS A 205 -10.04 -7.02 -4.89
C HIS A 205 -11.27 -6.59 -4.05
N ALA A 206 -11.98 -5.55 -4.47
CA ALA A 206 -13.19 -5.09 -3.80
C ALA A 206 -14.27 -6.19 -3.73
N LEU A 207 -14.48 -6.90 -4.84
CA LEU A 207 -15.47 -7.96 -4.94
C LEU A 207 -15.12 -9.19 -4.08
N GLU A 208 -13.84 -9.60 -4.09
CA GLU A 208 -13.33 -10.78 -3.40
C GLU A 208 -13.28 -10.57 -1.87
N SER A 209 -12.82 -9.40 -1.43
CA SER A 209 -12.68 -9.04 -0.02
C SER A 209 -13.98 -8.53 0.63
N GLY A 210 -14.92 -8.04 -0.19
CA GLY A 210 -16.12 -7.34 0.27
C GLY A 210 -15.81 -6.02 0.96
N CYS A 211 -14.71 -5.33 0.60
CA CYS A 211 -14.31 -4.02 1.12
C CYS A 211 -14.42 -2.92 0.05
N PHE A 212 -14.27 -1.67 0.43
CA PHE A 212 -14.06 -0.57 -0.51
C PHE A 212 -12.61 -0.58 -1.01
N VAL A 213 -12.39 -0.14 -2.25
CA VAL A 213 -11.05 0.17 -2.76
C VAL A 213 -10.96 1.62 -3.14
N VAL A 214 -9.96 2.33 -2.62
CA VAL A 214 -9.60 3.70 -2.99
C VAL A 214 -8.26 3.64 -3.71
N ASN A 215 -8.28 3.81 -5.03
CA ASN A 215 -7.12 3.67 -5.91
C ASN A 215 -6.63 5.02 -6.41
N ALA A 216 -5.38 5.37 -6.08
CA ALA A 216 -4.72 6.59 -6.52
C ALA A 216 -3.60 6.30 -7.53
N THR A 217 -3.48 7.16 -8.56
CA THR A 217 -2.43 7.04 -9.57
C THR A 217 -1.63 8.33 -9.71
N GLY A 218 -0.32 8.18 -9.95
CA GLY A 218 0.50 9.30 -10.43
C GLY A 218 0.12 9.71 -11.85
N TRP A 219 0.53 10.90 -12.24
CA TRP A 219 0.34 11.41 -13.59
C TRP A 219 1.56 12.25 -14.00
N LEU A 220 1.87 12.25 -15.30
CA LEU A 220 2.93 13.08 -15.88
C LEU A 220 2.37 13.94 -17.00
N SER A 221 2.69 15.22 -17.01
CA SER A 221 2.45 16.10 -18.13
C SER A 221 3.41 15.79 -19.28
N ASP A 222 3.07 16.24 -20.50
CA ASP A 222 3.93 16.11 -21.67
C ASP A 222 5.31 16.75 -21.46
N ALA A 223 5.36 17.87 -20.76
CA ALA A 223 6.62 18.53 -20.40
C ALA A 223 7.49 17.65 -19.48
N GLN A 224 6.88 17.00 -18.49
CA GLN A 224 7.61 16.08 -17.60
C GLN A 224 8.08 14.83 -18.33
N ILE A 225 7.25 14.25 -19.19
CA ILE A 225 7.63 13.10 -20.03
C ILE A 225 8.82 13.45 -20.93
N THR A 226 8.81 14.63 -21.54
CA THR A 226 9.94 15.12 -22.37
C THR A 226 11.20 15.35 -21.54
N ALA A 227 11.08 15.82 -20.31
CA ALA A 227 12.22 16.00 -19.39
C ALA A 227 12.83 14.65 -18.96
N ILE A 228 12.01 13.60 -18.77
CA ILE A 228 12.47 12.25 -18.41
C ILE A 228 13.24 11.59 -19.56
N THR A 229 12.73 11.71 -20.80
CA THR A 229 13.37 11.14 -21.99
C THR A 229 13.07 11.96 -23.24
N PRO A 230 14.10 12.28 -24.07
CA PRO A 230 13.89 12.94 -25.35
C PRO A 230 13.39 12.00 -26.45
N GLU A 231 13.45 10.68 -26.25
CA GLU A 231 13.14 9.68 -27.25
C GLU A 231 11.62 9.49 -27.40
N THR A 232 11.06 9.84 -28.56
CA THR A 232 9.60 9.78 -28.84
C THR A 232 9.00 8.38 -28.57
N ALA A 233 9.73 7.30 -28.88
CA ALA A 233 9.26 5.94 -28.63
C ALA A 233 9.09 5.66 -27.14
N LEU A 234 10.05 6.12 -26.30
CA LEU A 234 10.01 5.98 -24.85
C LEU A 234 8.98 6.92 -24.20
N GLN A 235 8.80 8.13 -24.78
CA GLN A 235 7.73 9.04 -24.34
C GLN A 235 6.35 8.40 -24.48
N LYS A 236 6.10 7.64 -25.55
CA LYS A 236 4.84 6.90 -25.73
C LYS A 236 4.62 5.86 -24.62
N ALA A 237 5.68 5.23 -24.14
CA ALA A 237 5.62 4.26 -23.05
C ALA A 237 5.34 4.90 -21.68
N LEU A 238 5.49 6.22 -21.55
CA LEU A 238 5.19 7.00 -20.34
C LEU A 238 3.83 7.73 -20.41
N ARG A 239 3.00 7.46 -21.43
CA ARG A 239 1.68 8.07 -21.58
C ARG A 239 0.59 7.11 -21.15
N GLY A 240 -0.52 7.66 -20.64
CA GLY A 240 -1.69 6.89 -20.19
C GLY A 240 -1.42 6.03 -18.97
N GLY A 241 -2.16 4.92 -18.84
CA GLY A 241 -1.96 3.99 -17.72
C GLY A 241 -2.43 4.49 -16.35
N CYS A 242 -3.35 5.47 -16.33
CA CYS A 242 -3.97 5.94 -15.10
C CYS A 242 -5.41 5.40 -14.99
N CYS A 243 -5.82 5.05 -13.77
CA CYS A 243 -7.18 4.68 -13.43
C CYS A 243 -7.43 5.01 -11.96
N THR A 244 -7.50 6.32 -11.66
CA THR A 244 -7.82 6.76 -10.29
C THR A 244 -9.31 6.58 -10.05
N ALA A 245 -9.67 5.78 -9.03
CA ALA A 245 -11.04 5.32 -8.85
C ALA A 245 -11.38 5.00 -7.40
N ILE A 246 -12.68 4.99 -7.09
CA ILE A 246 -13.22 4.48 -5.83
C ILE A 246 -14.25 3.39 -6.15
N ILE A 247 -14.03 2.19 -5.60
CA ILE A 247 -14.80 0.99 -5.89
C ILE A 247 -15.58 0.56 -4.65
N SER A 248 -16.85 0.21 -4.84
CA SER A 248 -17.71 -0.36 -3.78
C SER A 248 -17.37 -1.84 -3.52
N PRO A 249 -17.81 -2.41 -2.39
CA PRO A 249 -17.69 -3.85 -2.10
C PRO A 249 -18.34 -4.78 -3.15
N GLU A 250 -19.18 -4.24 -4.03
CA GLU A 250 -19.79 -4.97 -5.14
C GLU A 250 -18.95 -4.90 -6.45
N GLY A 251 -17.74 -4.33 -6.41
CA GLY A 251 -16.85 -4.19 -7.56
C GLY A 251 -17.30 -3.11 -8.56
N VAL A 252 -18.10 -2.14 -8.13
CA VAL A 252 -18.68 -1.08 -8.97
C VAL A 252 -18.06 0.28 -8.63
N HIS A 253 -17.78 1.09 -9.63
CA HIS A 253 -17.35 2.47 -9.43
C HIS A 253 -18.40 3.29 -8.69
N LEU A 254 -17.97 4.01 -7.63
CA LEU A 254 -18.85 4.94 -6.90
C LEU A 254 -18.90 6.34 -7.53
N ALA A 255 -17.94 6.67 -8.37
CA ALA A 255 -17.88 7.88 -9.18
C ALA A 255 -17.12 7.56 -10.48
N PRO A 256 -17.26 8.38 -11.54
CA PRO A 256 -16.46 8.20 -12.75
C PRO A 256 -14.97 8.18 -12.46
N PRO A 257 -14.21 7.20 -12.99
CA PRO A 257 -12.77 7.14 -12.80
C PRO A 257 -12.07 8.29 -13.54
N LEU A 258 -10.89 8.68 -13.05
CA LEU A 258 -10.04 9.68 -13.68
C LEU A 258 -8.87 8.98 -14.38
N HIS A 259 -8.70 9.25 -15.68
CA HIS A 259 -7.65 8.64 -16.50
C HIS A 259 -6.58 9.63 -16.97
N GLU A 260 -6.89 10.92 -17.01
CA GLU A 260 -6.00 11.96 -17.53
C GLU A 260 -6.01 13.21 -16.65
N GLY A 261 -4.88 13.90 -16.60
CA GLY A 261 -4.73 15.14 -15.85
C GLY A 261 -4.61 14.97 -14.36
N GLU A 262 -4.54 16.06 -13.64
CA GLU A 262 -4.55 16.09 -12.19
C GLU A 262 -5.97 16.31 -11.67
N GLY A 263 -6.29 15.66 -10.54
CA GLY A 263 -7.61 15.80 -9.93
C GLY A 263 -7.82 14.85 -8.77
N MET A 264 -9.06 14.77 -8.31
CA MET A 264 -9.48 13.83 -7.28
C MET A 264 -10.84 13.22 -7.61
N VAL A 265 -10.97 11.93 -7.44
CA VAL A 265 -12.25 11.22 -7.44
C VAL A 265 -12.74 11.17 -6.01
N VAL A 266 -13.96 11.68 -5.75
CA VAL A 266 -14.53 11.75 -4.39
C VAL A 266 -15.81 10.94 -4.33
N ALA A 267 -15.98 10.13 -3.29
CA ALA A 267 -17.21 9.38 -3.06
C ALA A 267 -17.47 9.17 -1.55
N ASP A 268 -18.73 8.97 -1.21
CA ASP A 268 -19.16 8.58 0.14
C ASP A 268 -19.19 7.05 0.25
N LEU A 269 -18.49 6.51 1.25
CA LEU A 269 -18.38 5.09 1.54
C LEU A 269 -19.42 4.73 2.61
N ASP A 270 -20.56 4.16 2.20
CA ASP A 270 -21.57 3.64 3.14
C ASP A 270 -21.20 2.22 3.60
N PHE A 271 -20.71 2.08 4.82
CA PHE A 271 -20.25 0.80 5.38
C PHE A 271 -21.31 -0.29 5.44
N SER A 272 -22.60 0.06 5.31
CA SER A 272 -23.65 -0.96 5.19
C SER A 272 -23.50 -1.84 3.94
N LEU A 273 -22.80 -1.35 2.90
CA LEU A 273 -22.49 -2.12 1.69
C LEU A 273 -21.53 -3.27 1.98
N ILE A 274 -20.59 -3.11 2.91
CA ILE A 274 -19.69 -4.20 3.37
C ILE A 274 -20.53 -5.32 3.96
N THR A 275 -21.42 -5.01 4.91
CA THR A 275 -22.32 -5.98 5.54
C THR A 275 -23.23 -6.65 4.52
N LYS A 276 -23.80 -5.86 3.59
CA LYS A 276 -24.67 -6.37 2.51
C LYS A 276 -23.91 -7.38 1.65
N ARG A 277 -22.67 -7.06 1.24
CA ARG A 277 -21.85 -7.95 0.40
C ARG A 277 -21.42 -9.20 1.16
N LYS A 278 -20.84 -9.05 2.34
CA LYS A 278 -20.31 -10.17 3.14
C LYS A 278 -21.40 -11.11 3.63
N ARG A 279 -22.62 -10.65 3.84
CA ARG A 279 -23.76 -11.53 4.16
C ARG A 279 -23.97 -12.62 3.11
N MET A 280 -23.71 -12.31 1.83
CA MET A 280 -23.88 -13.28 0.75
C MET A 280 -22.63 -14.14 0.55
N MET A 281 -21.46 -13.52 0.65
CA MET A 281 -20.19 -14.19 0.43
C MET A 281 -19.09 -13.43 1.20
N ASP A 282 -18.58 -14.03 2.26
CA ASP A 282 -17.41 -13.57 3.00
C ASP A 282 -16.29 -14.61 2.87
N SER A 283 -15.34 -14.32 1.99
CA SER A 283 -14.23 -15.21 1.61
C SER A 283 -13.34 -15.61 2.80
N VAL A 284 -13.28 -14.76 3.83
CA VAL A 284 -12.50 -14.99 5.06
C VAL A 284 -13.37 -15.30 6.29
N GLY A 285 -14.68 -15.31 6.10
CA GLY A 285 -15.69 -15.66 7.10
C GLY A 285 -16.35 -17.01 6.80
N HIS A 286 -17.68 -17.01 6.56
CA HIS A 286 -18.47 -18.23 6.40
C HIS A 286 -18.21 -19.03 5.11
N TYR A 287 -17.42 -18.50 4.15
CA TYR A 287 -16.90 -19.22 2.99
C TYR A 287 -15.47 -19.76 3.21
N ALA A 288 -14.80 -19.36 4.28
CA ALA A 288 -13.47 -19.88 4.57
C ALA A 288 -13.53 -21.35 4.98
N ARG A 289 -12.52 -22.10 4.56
CA ARG A 289 -12.29 -23.52 4.94
C ARG A 289 -10.88 -23.65 5.50
N PRO A 290 -10.61 -23.09 6.71
CA PRO A 290 -9.27 -23.04 7.28
C PRO A 290 -8.65 -24.42 7.53
N GLU A 291 -9.48 -25.45 7.65
CA GLU A 291 -9.02 -26.84 7.75
C GLU A 291 -8.49 -27.41 6.41
N LEU A 292 -8.78 -26.75 5.29
CA LEU A 292 -8.28 -27.13 3.95
C LEU A 292 -7.23 -26.14 3.44
N LEU A 293 -7.46 -24.85 3.65
CA LEU A 293 -6.65 -23.76 3.10
C LEU A 293 -6.40 -22.69 4.16
N SER A 294 -5.15 -22.49 4.53
CA SER A 294 -4.72 -21.45 5.45
C SER A 294 -3.46 -20.76 4.97
N LEU A 295 -3.30 -19.47 5.33
CA LEU A 295 -2.12 -18.69 5.04
C LEU A 295 -1.15 -18.70 6.22
N LEU A 296 0.08 -19.08 5.98
CA LEU A 296 1.20 -18.87 6.92
C LEU A 296 1.94 -17.59 6.53
N ARG A 297 2.05 -16.64 7.46
CA ARG A 297 2.75 -15.36 7.26
C ARG A 297 3.77 -15.14 8.36
N ASP A 298 5.00 -14.79 8.00
CA ASP A 298 5.98 -14.26 8.94
C ASP A 298 5.71 -12.76 9.15
N THR A 299 5.35 -12.38 10.37
CA THR A 299 5.03 -11.00 10.76
C THR A 299 6.19 -10.27 11.42
N ARG A 300 7.33 -10.92 11.54
CA ARG A 300 8.53 -10.32 12.14
C ARG A 300 9.15 -9.33 11.14
N PRO A 301 9.62 -8.15 11.61
CA PRO A 301 10.42 -7.27 10.79
C PRO A 301 11.70 -7.97 10.33
N ALA A 302 12.07 -7.81 9.06
CA ALA A 302 13.35 -8.29 8.54
C ALA A 302 14.49 -7.52 9.23
N ARG A 303 15.43 -8.27 9.83
CA ARG A 303 16.62 -7.72 10.49
C ARG A 303 17.86 -8.34 9.89
N THR A 304 18.85 -7.52 9.56
CA THR A 304 20.17 -7.97 9.10
C THR A 304 21.07 -8.43 10.25
N HIS A 305 20.69 -8.11 11.49
CA HIS A 305 21.46 -8.44 12.69
C HIS A 305 20.54 -8.93 13.81
N HIS A 306 20.93 -10.02 14.46
CA HIS A 306 20.28 -10.57 15.65
C HIS A 306 21.32 -10.71 16.76
N THR A 307 21.05 -10.14 17.95
CA THR A 307 21.92 -10.28 19.13
C THR A 307 21.57 -11.57 19.86
N LEU A 308 22.49 -12.51 19.94
CA LEU A 308 22.28 -13.83 20.58
C LEU A 308 21.91 -13.73 22.07
N PHE A 309 22.25 -12.63 22.73
CA PHE A 309 22.01 -12.43 24.18
C PHE A 309 20.57 -12.01 24.53
N GLU A 310 19.75 -11.60 23.57
CA GLU A 310 18.31 -11.30 23.80
C GLU A 310 17.47 -12.56 23.97
N THR A 311 17.98 -13.73 23.58
CA THR A 311 17.24 -15.01 23.61
C THR A 311 17.23 -15.66 25.01
N THR A 312 18.17 -15.31 25.88
CA THR A 312 18.31 -15.92 27.22
C THR A 312 17.40 -15.31 28.28
N LYS A 313 16.80 -14.16 28.05
CA LYS A 313 15.89 -13.52 29.02
C LYS A 313 14.42 -13.95 28.93
N ARG A 314 14.08 -14.85 28.03
CA ARG A 314 12.68 -15.32 27.84
C ARG A 314 12.34 -16.67 28.49
N THR A 315 13.31 -17.35 29.10
CA THR A 315 13.09 -18.70 29.68
C THR A 315 13.02 -18.73 31.21
N GLU A 316 13.15 -17.57 31.90
CA GLU A 316 13.17 -17.57 33.38
C GLU A 316 11.94 -16.91 34.05
N ALA A 317 10.85 -16.73 33.35
CA ALA A 317 9.62 -16.23 33.96
C ALA A 317 8.46 -17.15 33.63
N HIS A 318 8.39 -18.31 34.30
CA HIS A 318 7.16 -19.07 34.63
C HIS A 318 7.56 -20.51 35.06
N ASP A 319 8.11 -20.63 36.25
CA ASP A 319 8.00 -21.84 37.05
C ASP A 319 7.15 -21.51 38.28
N ASP A 320 5.84 -21.50 38.10
CA ASP A 320 4.89 -21.69 39.17
C ASP A 320 4.62 -23.21 39.32
N PRO A 321 4.61 -23.79 40.53
CA PRO A 321 4.40 -25.21 40.71
C PRO A 321 2.98 -25.65 40.35
N PRO A 322 2.80 -26.88 39.86
CA PRO A 322 1.51 -27.33 39.34
C PRO A 322 0.46 -27.50 40.45
N THR A 323 -0.67 -26.85 40.32
CA THR A 323 -1.90 -27.19 41.01
C THR A 323 -2.52 -28.40 40.34
N GLU A 324 -2.93 -29.35 41.15
CA GLU A 324 -3.49 -30.67 40.76
C GLU A 324 -4.64 -30.56 39.74
N ALA A 325 -4.52 -31.33 38.67
CA ALA A 325 -5.44 -31.34 37.54
C ALA A 325 -6.45 -32.50 37.65
N GLY A 326 -7.72 -32.20 37.42
CA GLY A 326 -8.75 -33.16 37.12
C GLY A 326 -8.64 -33.72 35.67
N PRO A 327 -9.33 -34.81 35.32
CA PRO A 327 -9.02 -35.56 34.10
C PRO A 327 -9.40 -34.82 32.80
N GLN A 328 -8.44 -34.83 31.85
CA GLN A 328 -8.59 -34.25 30.52
C GLN A 328 -9.26 -35.19 29.52
N PRO A 329 -10.02 -34.68 28.54
CA PRO A 329 -10.50 -35.48 27.39
C PRO A 329 -9.37 -35.66 26.34
N ALA A 330 -9.41 -36.77 25.61
CA ALA A 330 -8.42 -37.30 24.70
C ALA A 330 -8.07 -36.35 23.54
N ASP A 331 -6.77 -36.10 23.35
CA ASP A 331 -6.19 -35.28 22.27
C ASP A 331 -5.98 -36.14 21.01
N HIS A 332 -6.67 -35.78 19.90
CA HIS A 332 -6.43 -36.31 18.58
C HIS A 332 -5.45 -35.40 17.81
N ARG A 333 -4.15 -35.56 18.09
CA ARG A 333 -3.12 -34.96 17.21
C ARG A 333 -2.66 -35.98 16.18
N SER A 334 -3.05 -35.76 14.92
CA SER A 334 -2.43 -36.41 13.77
C SER A 334 -1.07 -35.79 13.49
N ALA A 335 -0.04 -36.61 13.54
CA ALA A 335 1.35 -36.24 13.22
C ALA A 335 1.48 -35.88 11.73
N ILE A 336 2.01 -34.69 11.45
CA ILE A 336 2.45 -34.32 10.09
C ILE A 336 3.77 -35.03 9.82
N VAL A 337 3.73 -36.07 8.98
CA VAL A 337 4.93 -36.75 8.46
C VAL A 337 5.55 -35.87 7.38
N ARG A 338 6.80 -35.44 7.57
CA ARG A 338 7.61 -34.82 6.51
C ARG A 338 8.14 -35.93 5.59
N PRO A 339 8.06 -35.81 4.25
CA PRO A 339 8.74 -36.74 3.37
C PRO A 339 10.24 -36.49 3.40
N GLU A 340 11.02 -37.55 3.64
CA GLU A 340 12.48 -37.54 3.42
C GLU A 340 12.77 -37.46 1.92
N VAL A 341 13.61 -36.50 1.53
CA VAL A 341 14.15 -36.40 0.17
C VAL A 341 15.30 -37.40 0.06
N GLY A 342 15.03 -38.53 -0.57
CA GLY A 342 16.07 -39.51 -0.94
C GLY A 342 16.96 -38.97 -2.03
N SER A 343 18.28 -39.04 -1.81
CA SER A 343 19.33 -38.80 -2.76
C SER A 343 19.45 -40.00 -3.76
N THR A 344 19.24 -39.76 -5.03
CA THR A 344 20.00 -40.33 -6.17
C THR A 344 19.98 -39.37 -7.34
#